data_edbe978116f25135f7d4d025890e322c
#
_entry.id   edbe978116f25135f7d4d025890e322c
#
_cell.length_a   1.000
_cell.length_b   1.000
_cell.length_c   1.000
_cell.angle_alpha   90.00
_cell.angle_beta   90.00
_cell.angle_gamma   90.00
#
_symmetry.space_group_name_H-M   'P 1'
#
loop_
_entity.id
_entity.type
_entity.pdbx_description
1 polymer ?
#
loop_
_entity_poly.entity_id
_entity_poly.type
_entity_poly.pdbx_seq_one_letter_code
_entity_poly.pdbx_strand_id
1 'polypeptide(L)'
;TLLDENGKPAASVEAKSPEGKVIGTYTVDKETGVVTFTPTDKSYSGDVVAAKVQAKDANGTTVETTYTPKITPVTPIAQDAATKDIQGKTQTGTPTFTEGDPLVPIDENTPATFEDGSTTKTIPGEGTYTVAPDGTVTFVPEKSFTGKGTGVTVKRVDKNGTEVTAKYTPTVTPVTPTADPAETTGLQGQVQTGTPTFTAGNPDVPMNDAVPATFEDGSTTKKVDGVGTYTVAADGTVTFTPEPSFVGKAP
;
A
#
# COMPACT_ATOMS: atom_id res chain seq x y z
N THR A 1 1.11 -7.77 -54.60
CA THR A 1 -0.27 -7.27 -54.45
C THR A 1 -0.95 -8.00 -53.31
N LEU A 2 -1.67 -7.26 -52.47
CA LEU A 2 -2.59 -7.85 -51.47
C LEU A 2 -3.86 -8.34 -52.17
N LEU A 3 -4.46 -9.38 -51.59
CA LEU A 3 -5.79 -9.85 -52.00
C LEU A 3 -6.80 -9.56 -50.89
N ASP A 4 -7.96 -9.03 -51.28
CA ASP A 4 -9.09 -8.85 -50.35
C ASP A 4 -9.79 -10.20 -50.00
N GLU A 5 -10.85 -10.14 -49.23
CA GLU A 5 -11.63 -11.33 -48.80
C GLU A 5 -12.24 -12.10 -49.99
N ASN A 6 -12.43 -11.42 -51.14
CA ASN A 6 -12.95 -12.02 -52.35
C ASN A 6 -11.84 -12.48 -53.34
N GLY A 7 -10.58 -12.40 -52.91
CA GLY A 7 -9.43 -12.76 -53.75
C GLY A 7 -9.09 -11.73 -54.82
N LYS A 8 -9.58 -10.49 -54.69
CA LYS A 8 -9.29 -9.41 -55.66
C LYS A 8 -8.10 -8.56 -55.21
N PRO A 9 -7.27 -8.07 -56.15
CA PRO A 9 -6.17 -7.18 -55.82
C PRO A 9 -6.63 -5.91 -55.11
N ALA A 10 -5.97 -5.55 -54.03
CA ALA A 10 -6.23 -4.34 -53.26
C ALA A 10 -4.92 -3.68 -52.81
N ALA A 11 -4.92 -2.35 -52.69
CA ALA A 11 -3.77 -1.61 -52.17
C ALA A 11 -3.65 -1.67 -50.64
N SER A 12 -4.78 -1.87 -49.99
CA SER A 12 -4.91 -1.97 -48.54
C SER A 12 -6.02 -2.96 -48.19
N VAL A 13 -5.83 -3.73 -47.15
CA VAL A 13 -6.79 -4.73 -46.65
C VAL A 13 -6.91 -4.56 -45.16
N GLU A 14 -8.14 -4.66 -44.62
CA GLU A 14 -8.35 -4.68 -43.16
C GLU A 14 -7.70 -5.92 -42.55
N ALA A 15 -6.99 -5.69 -41.46
CA ALA A 15 -6.47 -6.76 -40.62
C ALA A 15 -7.48 -7.06 -39.51
N LYS A 16 -7.85 -8.33 -39.35
CA LYS A 16 -8.88 -8.77 -38.42
C LYS A 16 -8.33 -9.78 -37.42
N SER A 17 -8.93 -9.78 -36.21
CA SER A 17 -8.76 -10.88 -35.27
C SER A 17 -9.42 -12.15 -35.80
N PRO A 18 -9.12 -13.35 -35.25
CA PRO A 18 -9.79 -14.61 -35.62
C PRO A 18 -11.32 -14.55 -35.49
N GLU A 19 -11.83 -13.70 -34.57
CA GLU A 19 -13.28 -13.48 -34.35
C GLU A 19 -13.89 -12.46 -35.31
N GLY A 20 -13.09 -11.87 -36.23
CA GLY A 20 -13.56 -10.96 -37.27
C GLY A 20 -13.56 -9.49 -36.90
N LYS A 21 -13.04 -9.09 -35.72
CA LYS A 21 -12.89 -7.69 -35.33
C LYS A 21 -11.76 -7.04 -36.11
N VAL A 22 -12.00 -5.84 -36.68
CA VAL A 22 -10.95 -5.04 -37.34
C VAL A 22 -10.00 -4.50 -36.26
N ILE A 23 -8.72 -4.81 -36.41
CA ILE A 23 -7.66 -4.47 -35.43
C ILE A 23 -6.52 -3.66 -36.05
N GLY A 24 -6.48 -3.55 -37.37
CA GLY A 24 -5.44 -2.84 -38.08
C GLY A 24 -5.66 -2.86 -39.61
N THR A 25 -4.60 -2.56 -40.33
CA THR A 25 -4.60 -2.48 -41.79
C THR A 25 -3.30 -3.08 -42.34
N TYR A 26 -3.41 -3.85 -43.40
CA TYR A 26 -2.27 -4.28 -44.21
C TYR A 26 -2.11 -3.36 -45.42
N THR A 27 -0.89 -2.99 -45.70
CA THR A 27 -0.50 -2.29 -46.95
C THR A 27 0.68 -3.02 -47.56
N VAL A 28 0.86 -2.88 -48.90
CA VAL A 28 1.99 -3.45 -49.61
C VAL A 28 2.69 -2.36 -50.42
N ASP A 29 4.00 -2.31 -50.30
CA ASP A 29 4.85 -1.50 -51.16
C ASP A 29 4.96 -2.20 -52.54
N LYS A 30 4.54 -1.52 -53.59
CA LYS A 30 4.47 -2.10 -54.96
C LYS A 30 5.83 -2.33 -55.58
N GLU A 31 6.86 -1.62 -55.14
CA GLU A 31 8.21 -1.72 -55.69
C GLU A 31 9.00 -2.82 -55.00
N THR A 32 8.90 -2.88 -53.67
CA THR A 32 9.69 -3.79 -52.85
C THR A 32 8.96 -5.07 -52.50
N GLY A 33 7.61 -5.06 -52.55
CA GLY A 33 6.77 -6.17 -52.10
C GLY A 33 6.64 -6.30 -50.57
N VAL A 34 7.19 -5.35 -49.83
CA VAL A 34 7.12 -5.35 -48.36
C VAL A 34 5.67 -5.14 -47.90
N VAL A 35 5.18 -6.05 -47.06
CA VAL A 35 3.87 -5.94 -46.42
C VAL A 35 4.03 -5.32 -45.06
N THR A 36 3.28 -4.25 -44.80
CA THR A 36 3.26 -3.57 -43.50
C THR A 36 1.92 -3.80 -42.84
N PHE A 37 1.96 -4.23 -41.59
CA PHE A 37 0.82 -4.25 -40.67
C PHE A 37 0.84 -3.00 -39.81
N THR A 38 -0.24 -2.22 -39.81
CA THR A 38 -0.41 -1.03 -38.97
C THR A 38 -1.59 -1.26 -38.04
N PRO A 39 -1.37 -1.36 -36.70
CA PRO A 39 -2.45 -1.53 -35.72
C PRO A 39 -3.29 -0.25 -35.64
N THR A 40 -4.62 -0.39 -35.63
CA THR A 40 -5.59 0.67 -35.35
C THR A 40 -6.23 0.50 -33.95
N ASP A 41 -6.37 -0.74 -33.48
CA ASP A 41 -6.74 -1.06 -32.12
C ASP A 41 -5.46 -1.35 -31.30
N LYS A 42 -4.95 -0.34 -30.62
CA LYS A 42 -3.71 -0.44 -29.83
C LYS A 42 -3.84 -1.30 -28.57
N SER A 43 -5.07 -1.61 -28.15
CA SER A 43 -5.34 -2.47 -27.00
C SER A 43 -5.37 -3.96 -27.35
N TYR A 44 -5.44 -4.31 -28.65
CA TYR A 44 -5.50 -5.69 -29.08
C TYR A 44 -4.15 -6.39 -28.94
N SER A 45 -4.17 -7.60 -28.43
CA SER A 45 -3.05 -8.54 -28.48
C SER A 45 -3.57 -9.93 -28.86
N GLY A 46 -2.72 -10.71 -29.51
CA GLY A 46 -3.06 -12.06 -29.96
C GLY A 46 -2.81 -12.31 -31.44
N ASP A 47 -3.50 -13.30 -31.97
CA ASP A 47 -3.36 -13.73 -33.36
C ASP A 47 -4.08 -12.77 -34.33
N VAL A 48 -3.53 -12.64 -35.51
CA VAL A 48 -4.08 -11.80 -36.59
C VAL A 48 -4.35 -12.71 -37.79
N VAL A 49 -5.48 -12.52 -38.43
CA VAL A 49 -5.77 -13.25 -39.69
C VAL A 49 -4.73 -12.83 -40.75
N ALA A 50 -4.11 -13.81 -41.39
CA ALA A 50 -3.05 -13.60 -42.36
C ALA A 50 -3.49 -12.77 -43.57
N ALA A 51 -2.62 -11.87 -43.99
CA ALA A 51 -2.76 -11.21 -45.31
C ALA A 51 -2.38 -12.18 -46.45
N LYS A 52 -3.19 -12.26 -47.47
CA LYS A 52 -2.86 -12.98 -48.72
C LYS A 52 -2.12 -12.07 -49.66
N VAL A 53 -0.98 -12.53 -50.16
CA VAL A 53 -0.11 -11.79 -51.06
C VAL A 53 0.08 -12.58 -52.34
N GLN A 54 -0.10 -11.94 -53.50
CA GLN A 54 0.08 -12.52 -54.79
C GLN A 54 1.19 -11.83 -55.56
N ALA A 55 2.04 -12.60 -56.18
CA ALA A 55 3.04 -12.14 -57.17
C ALA A 55 2.82 -12.81 -58.51
N LYS A 56 3.36 -12.20 -59.59
CA LYS A 56 3.35 -12.77 -60.93
C LYS A 56 4.77 -12.86 -61.47
N ASP A 57 5.05 -13.95 -62.19
CA ASP A 57 6.30 -14.08 -62.93
C ASP A 57 6.23 -13.33 -64.27
N ALA A 58 7.30 -13.36 -65.05
CA ALA A 58 7.39 -12.72 -66.34
C ALA A 58 6.44 -13.32 -67.40
N ASN A 59 5.96 -14.54 -67.17
CA ASN A 59 4.97 -15.22 -68.04
C ASN A 59 3.52 -14.92 -67.64
N GLY A 60 3.33 -14.16 -66.56
CA GLY A 60 2.01 -13.84 -66.04
C GLY A 60 1.43 -14.92 -65.11
N THR A 61 2.22 -15.94 -64.76
CA THR A 61 1.80 -16.99 -63.79
C THR A 61 1.79 -16.42 -62.40
N THR A 62 0.67 -16.60 -61.68
CA THR A 62 0.50 -16.10 -60.30
C THR A 62 0.91 -17.13 -59.27
N VAL A 63 1.50 -16.67 -58.19
CA VAL A 63 1.77 -17.42 -57.01
C VAL A 63 1.30 -16.64 -55.76
N GLU A 64 0.74 -17.33 -54.79
CA GLU A 64 0.22 -16.75 -53.58
C GLU A 64 0.98 -17.25 -52.35
N THR A 65 1.10 -16.37 -51.36
CA THR A 65 1.63 -16.67 -50.05
C THR A 65 0.90 -15.85 -49.00
N THR A 66 1.26 -16.02 -47.73
CA THR A 66 0.65 -15.28 -46.62
C THR A 66 1.70 -14.58 -45.77
N TYR A 67 1.30 -13.47 -45.18
CA TYR A 67 2.01 -12.81 -44.10
C TYR A 67 1.15 -12.80 -42.85
N THR A 68 1.69 -13.29 -41.73
CA THR A 68 0.96 -13.43 -40.47
C THR A 68 1.73 -12.75 -39.34
N PRO A 69 1.34 -11.53 -38.93
CA PRO A 69 1.89 -10.93 -37.71
C PRO A 69 1.29 -11.57 -36.44
N LYS A 70 2.01 -11.48 -35.36
CA LYS A 70 1.53 -11.82 -34.01
C LYS A 70 1.76 -10.63 -33.12
N ILE A 71 0.73 -10.26 -32.34
CA ILE A 71 0.80 -9.13 -31.41
C ILE A 71 0.93 -9.66 -29.99
N THR A 72 2.05 -9.34 -29.33
CA THR A 72 2.28 -9.69 -27.92
C THR A 72 1.69 -8.62 -27.01
N PRO A 73 1.11 -9.00 -25.84
CA PRO A 73 0.56 -8.03 -24.92
C PRO A 73 1.65 -7.18 -24.26
N VAL A 74 1.31 -5.92 -23.99
CA VAL A 74 2.09 -5.03 -23.15
C VAL A 74 1.41 -5.01 -21.78
N THR A 75 2.18 -5.34 -20.73
CA THR A 75 1.69 -5.34 -19.35
C THR A 75 2.50 -4.39 -18.49
N PRO A 76 1.87 -3.49 -17.72
CA PRO A 76 2.57 -2.64 -16.79
C PRO A 76 3.16 -3.46 -15.64
N ILE A 77 4.13 -2.89 -14.93
CA ILE A 77 4.82 -3.51 -13.80
C ILE A 77 4.50 -2.71 -12.54
N ALA A 78 4.32 -3.39 -11.42
CA ALA A 78 4.09 -2.76 -10.14
C ALA A 78 5.05 -3.29 -9.08
N GLN A 79 5.39 -2.43 -8.11
CA GLN A 79 6.19 -2.78 -6.94
C GLN A 79 5.44 -2.42 -5.68
N ASP A 80 5.44 -3.35 -4.73
CA ASP A 80 4.85 -3.16 -3.41
C ASP A 80 5.59 -2.09 -2.61
N ALA A 81 4.89 -1.47 -1.67
CA ALA A 81 5.47 -0.54 -0.70
C ALA A 81 5.20 -1.02 0.72
N ALA A 82 6.12 -0.72 1.61
CA ALA A 82 5.98 -0.96 3.03
C ALA A 82 6.53 0.23 3.81
N THR A 83 5.91 0.53 4.95
CA THR A 83 6.35 1.58 5.86
C THR A 83 6.38 1.06 7.29
N LYS A 84 7.12 1.76 8.14
CA LYS A 84 7.22 1.44 9.56
C LYS A 84 7.32 2.74 10.35
N ASP A 85 6.47 2.89 11.35
CA ASP A 85 6.52 4.02 12.27
C ASP A 85 5.98 3.59 13.65
N ILE A 86 6.03 4.50 14.61
CA ILE A 86 5.58 4.27 15.98
C ILE A 86 4.06 4.33 16.09
N GLN A 87 3.55 3.77 17.16
CA GLN A 87 2.14 3.76 17.55
C GLN A 87 1.51 5.16 17.49
N GLY A 88 0.33 5.25 16.89
CA GLY A 88 -0.45 6.49 16.74
C GLY A 88 -0.03 7.39 15.58
N LYS A 89 1.10 7.13 14.92
CA LYS A 89 1.62 7.98 13.85
C LYS A 89 1.06 7.60 12.48
N THR A 90 0.56 8.59 11.73
CA THR A 90 0.13 8.41 10.35
C THR A 90 1.32 8.05 9.46
N GLN A 91 1.14 7.06 8.59
CA GLN A 91 2.14 6.60 7.65
C GLN A 91 1.69 6.83 6.20
N THR A 92 2.63 7.12 5.33
CA THR A 92 2.38 7.30 3.90
C THR A 92 3.35 6.43 3.11
N GLY A 93 2.84 5.60 2.21
CA GLY A 93 3.63 4.76 1.34
C GLY A 93 3.15 4.83 -0.10
N THR A 94 4.09 4.73 -1.05
CA THR A 94 3.80 4.87 -2.47
C THR A 94 4.24 3.62 -3.21
N PRO A 95 3.32 2.67 -3.46
CA PRO A 95 3.56 1.62 -4.44
C PRO A 95 3.87 2.26 -5.79
N THR A 96 4.77 1.65 -6.57
CA THR A 96 5.18 2.18 -7.86
C THR A 96 4.54 1.39 -9.00
N PHE A 97 4.17 2.11 -10.06
CA PHE A 97 3.57 1.55 -11.26
C PHE A 97 4.34 2.08 -12.47
N THR A 98 4.86 1.16 -13.27
CA THR A 98 5.70 1.50 -14.43
C THR A 98 5.07 0.91 -15.69
N GLU A 99 5.01 1.68 -16.76
CA GLU A 99 4.57 1.18 -18.05
C GLU A 99 5.41 -0.01 -18.53
N GLY A 100 4.76 -0.96 -19.20
CA GLY A 100 5.43 -2.10 -19.82
C GLY A 100 6.15 -1.72 -21.12
N ASP A 101 5.68 -0.66 -21.80
CA ASP A 101 6.28 -0.05 -22.97
C ASP A 101 5.98 1.44 -22.99
N PRO A 102 6.94 2.32 -23.37
CA PRO A 102 6.74 3.77 -23.44
C PRO A 102 5.57 4.21 -24.33
N LEU A 103 5.18 3.39 -25.32
CA LEU A 103 4.02 3.66 -26.19
C LEU A 103 2.68 3.43 -25.47
N VAL A 104 2.68 2.73 -24.34
CA VAL A 104 1.49 2.41 -23.54
C VAL A 104 1.75 2.84 -22.10
N PRO A 105 1.75 4.15 -21.80
CA PRO A 105 2.01 4.65 -20.46
C PRO A 105 0.88 4.31 -19.50
N ILE A 106 1.14 4.44 -18.20
CA ILE A 106 0.09 4.41 -17.16
C ILE A 106 -0.93 5.51 -17.46
N ASP A 107 -2.22 5.20 -17.34
CA ASP A 107 -3.28 6.16 -17.61
C ASP A 107 -3.48 7.12 -16.44
N GLU A 108 -2.91 8.32 -16.55
CA GLU A 108 -3.02 9.37 -15.54
C GLU A 108 -4.45 9.96 -15.41
N ASN A 109 -5.32 9.71 -16.40
CA ASN A 109 -6.72 10.14 -16.35
C ASN A 109 -7.61 9.15 -15.58
N THR A 110 -7.13 7.95 -15.31
CA THR A 110 -7.81 6.96 -14.49
C THR A 110 -7.15 6.92 -13.11
N PRO A 111 -7.80 7.48 -12.06
CA PRO A 111 -7.22 7.51 -10.72
C PRO A 111 -6.98 6.12 -10.16
N ALA A 112 -5.95 5.97 -9.34
CA ALA A 112 -5.73 4.76 -8.57
C ALA A 112 -6.89 4.49 -7.61
N THR A 113 -7.22 3.22 -7.42
CA THR A 113 -8.22 2.75 -6.46
C THR A 113 -7.68 1.54 -5.70
N PHE A 114 -8.36 1.16 -4.64
CA PHE A 114 -8.18 -0.18 -4.09
C PHE A 114 -8.79 -1.23 -5.03
N GLU A 115 -8.49 -2.50 -4.78
CA GLU A 115 -8.91 -3.62 -5.64
C GLU A 115 -10.44 -3.69 -5.82
N ASP A 116 -11.21 -3.30 -4.79
CA ASP A 116 -12.67 -3.24 -4.81
C ASP A 116 -13.25 -1.98 -5.47
N GLY A 117 -12.39 -1.11 -6.00
CA GLY A 117 -12.77 0.17 -6.63
C GLY A 117 -12.96 1.33 -5.66
N SER A 118 -12.86 1.11 -4.36
CA SER A 118 -12.93 2.17 -3.34
C SER A 118 -11.64 2.96 -3.24
N THR A 119 -11.70 4.13 -2.60
CA THR A 119 -10.53 4.98 -2.29
C THR A 119 -10.27 5.09 -0.79
N THR A 120 -11.15 4.53 0.03
CA THR A 120 -11.03 4.52 1.49
C THR A 120 -11.44 3.15 2.02
N LYS A 121 -10.64 2.61 2.94
CA LYS A 121 -10.91 1.33 3.60
C LYS A 121 -10.59 1.42 5.08
N THR A 122 -11.59 1.19 5.93
CA THR A 122 -11.42 1.13 7.38
C THR A 122 -11.43 -0.32 7.85
N ILE A 123 -10.43 -0.70 8.61
CA ILE A 123 -10.31 -2.02 9.25
C ILE A 123 -10.44 -1.80 10.75
N PRO A 124 -11.55 -2.24 11.38
CA PRO A 124 -11.75 -2.09 12.82
C PRO A 124 -10.60 -2.70 13.63
N GLY A 125 -10.12 -1.95 14.64
CA GLY A 125 -8.98 -2.36 15.48
C GLY A 125 -7.61 -2.15 14.83
N GLU A 126 -7.54 -1.69 13.59
CA GLU A 126 -6.30 -1.44 12.87
C GLU A 126 -6.15 0.03 12.48
N GLY A 127 -7.05 0.55 11.65
CA GLY A 127 -7.02 1.93 11.19
C GLY A 127 -7.71 2.13 9.84
N THR A 128 -7.45 3.29 9.22
CA THR A 128 -8.05 3.69 7.95
C THR A 128 -6.98 3.94 6.89
N TYR A 129 -7.17 3.33 5.73
CA TYR A 129 -6.36 3.50 4.53
C TYR A 129 -7.10 4.39 3.53
N THR A 130 -6.39 5.33 2.91
CA THR A 130 -6.88 6.12 1.77
C THR A 130 -5.85 6.09 0.64
N VAL A 131 -6.32 6.07 -0.60
CA VAL A 131 -5.45 6.11 -1.77
C VAL A 131 -5.69 7.37 -2.58
N ALA A 132 -4.61 8.07 -2.91
CA ALA A 132 -4.62 9.23 -3.80
C ALA A 132 -4.64 8.78 -5.28
N PRO A 133 -5.01 9.68 -6.22
CA PRO A 133 -5.06 9.36 -7.65
C PRO A 133 -3.75 8.79 -8.24
N ASP A 134 -2.60 9.15 -7.69
CA ASP A 134 -1.27 8.67 -8.11
C ASP A 134 -0.88 7.30 -7.52
N GLY A 135 -1.71 6.72 -6.64
CA GLY A 135 -1.45 5.46 -5.96
C GLY A 135 -0.80 5.59 -4.58
N THR A 136 -0.51 6.81 -4.11
CA THR A 136 0.01 7.04 -2.76
C THR A 136 -1.05 6.67 -1.72
N VAL A 137 -0.68 5.82 -0.76
CA VAL A 137 -1.56 5.36 0.32
C VAL A 137 -1.20 6.06 1.61
N THR A 138 -2.21 6.61 2.27
CA THR A 138 -2.10 7.13 3.64
C THR A 138 -2.79 6.17 4.59
N PHE A 139 -2.10 5.77 5.66
CA PHE A 139 -2.62 4.93 6.73
C PHE A 139 -2.65 5.70 8.03
N VAL A 140 -3.85 5.84 8.60
CA VAL A 140 -4.09 6.43 9.92
C VAL A 140 -4.41 5.28 10.88
N PRO A 141 -3.45 4.85 11.73
CA PRO A 141 -3.69 3.75 12.67
C PRO A 141 -4.67 4.16 13.76
N GLU A 142 -5.40 3.20 14.31
CA GLU A 142 -6.04 3.37 15.61
C GLU A 142 -4.96 3.51 16.69
N LYS A 143 -5.22 4.33 17.72
CA LYS A 143 -4.22 4.68 18.74
C LYS A 143 -3.63 3.48 19.47
N SER A 144 -4.41 2.43 19.63
CA SER A 144 -3.99 1.19 20.31
C SER A 144 -3.35 0.16 19.39
N PHE A 145 -3.41 0.36 18.07
CA PHE A 145 -2.91 -0.62 17.12
C PHE A 145 -1.38 -0.70 17.12
N THR A 146 -0.87 -1.92 17.17
CA THR A 146 0.56 -2.25 17.02
C THR A 146 0.71 -3.52 16.20
N GLY A 147 1.84 -3.65 15.53
CA GLY A 147 2.15 -4.79 14.68
C GLY A 147 2.05 -4.50 13.20
N LYS A 148 2.09 -5.56 12.40
CA LYS A 148 1.98 -5.48 10.95
C LYS A 148 0.52 -5.32 10.56
N GLY A 149 0.22 -4.28 9.77
CA GLY A 149 -1.11 -4.05 9.23
C GLY A 149 -1.50 -5.10 8.20
N THR A 150 -2.81 -5.28 8.01
CA THR A 150 -3.37 -6.12 6.95
C THR A 150 -2.93 -5.62 5.58
N GLY A 151 -2.80 -4.31 5.44
CA GLY A 151 -2.46 -3.64 4.20
C GLY A 151 -3.61 -3.59 3.21
N VAL A 152 -3.35 -2.95 2.08
CA VAL A 152 -4.30 -2.76 0.99
C VAL A 152 -3.63 -3.02 -0.34
N THR A 153 -4.42 -3.44 -1.33
CA THR A 153 -3.97 -3.60 -2.71
C THR A 153 -4.44 -2.41 -3.53
N VAL A 154 -3.50 -1.71 -4.15
CA VAL A 154 -3.74 -0.56 -5.02
C VAL A 154 -3.74 -1.03 -6.47
N LYS A 155 -4.71 -0.56 -7.24
CA LYS A 155 -4.89 -0.87 -8.65
C LYS A 155 -4.73 0.37 -9.52
N ARG A 156 -3.98 0.25 -10.61
CA ARG A 156 -3.90 1.23 -11.70
C ARG A 156 -4.07 0.54 -13.04
N VAL A 157 -4.28 1.31 -14.08
CA VAL A 157 -4.41 0.82 -15.46
C VAL A 157 -3.45 1.58 -16.38
N ASP A 158 -3.04 0.94 -17.47
CA ASP A 158 -2.34 1.60 -18.56
C ASP A 158 -3.32 2.19 -19.59
N LYS A 159 -2.80 2.84 -20.64
CA LYS A 159 -3.61 3.44 -21.71
C LYS A 159 -4.39 2.41 -22.54
N ASN A 160 -4.04 1.13 -22.48
CA ASN A 160 -4.81 0.05 -23.08
C ASN A 160 -5.91 -0.50 -22.14
N GLY A 161 -5.98 -0.01 -20.90
CA GLY A 161 -6.91 -0.53 -19.90
C GLY A 161 -6.42 -1.80 -19.20
N THR A 162 -5.14 -2.17 -19.37
CA THR A 162 -4.55 -3.31 -18.68
C THR A 162 -4.33 -2.97 -17.21
N GLU A 163 -4.94 -3.76 -16.32
CA GLU A 163 -4.82 -3.56 -14.87
C GLU A 163 -3.51 -4.09 -14.32
N VAL A 164 -2.98 -3.40 -13.33
CA VAL A 164 -1.83 -3.80 -12.53
C VAL A 164 -2.08 -3.45 -11.07
N THR A 165 -1.63 -4.30 -10.16
CA THR A 165 -1.83 -4.13 -8.72
C THR A 165 -0.52 -4.18 -7.95
N ALA A 166 -0.47 -3.43 -6.85
CA ALA A 166 0.63 -3.47 -5.89
C ALA A 166 0.07 -3.37 -4.47
N LYS A 167 0.73 -4.01 -3.53
CA LYS A 167 0.34 -4.02 -2.12
C LYS A 167 1.09 -2.92 -1.35
N TYR A 168 0.37 -2.26 -0.44
CA TYR A 168 0.96 -1.42 0.60
C TYR A 168 0.73 -2.06 1.97
N THR A 169 1.78 -2.17 2.78
CA THR A 169 1.71 -2.76 4.12
C THR A 169 2.43 -1.88 5.13
N PRO A 170 1.73 -1.27 6.10
CA PRO A 170 2.34 -0.55 7.21
C PRO A 170 2.72 -1.52 8.33
N THR A 171 3.72 -1.15 9.12
CA THR A 171 4.03 -1.76 10.40
C THR A 171 4.06 -0.68 11.48
N VAL A 172 3.39 -0.93 12.60
CA VAL A 172 3.31 -0.02 13.74
C VAL A 172 4.08 -0.61 14.91
N THR A 173 5.12 0.07 15.37
CA THR A 173 5.90 -0.34 16.52
C THR A 173 5.30 0.20 17.82
N PRO A 174 5.20 -0.61 18.90
CA PRO A 174 4.68 -0.15 20.17
C PRO A 174 5.58 0.91 20.80
N VAL A 175 4.97 1.82 21.54
CA VAL A 175 5.66 2.80 22.38
C VAL A 175 5.38 2.44 23.83
N THR A 176 6.46 2.24 24.60
CA THR A 176 6.37 1.91 26.03
C THR A 176 6.98 3.03 26.88
N PRO A 177 6.25 3.56 27.87
CA PRO A 177 6.82 4.48 28.84
C PRO A 177 7.82 3.78 29.76
N THR A 178 8.67 4.56 30.40
CA THR A 178 9.60 4.11 31.43
C THR A 178 9.25 4.74 32.78
N ALA A 179 9.68 4.08 33.85
CA ALA A 179 9.50 4.60 35.21
C ALA A 179 10.77 4.42 36.02
N ASP A 180 11.06 5.40 36.85
CA ASP A 180 12.16 5.35 37.81
C ASP A 180 11.61 5.38 39.26
N PRO A 181 12.16 4.53 40.17
CA PRO A 181 11.72 4.48 41.56
C PRO A 181 12.15 5.74 42.31
N ALA A 182 11.49 6.00 43.43
CA ALA A 182 11.88 7.01 44.40
C ALA A 182 12.13 6.38 45.77
N GLU A 183 13.14 6.86 46.48
CA GLU A 183 13.46 6.49 47.83
C GLU A 183 13.54 7.74 48.70
N THR A 184 13.09 7.61 49.95
CA THR A 184 13.16 8.69 50.95
C THR A 184 13.67 8.16 52.29
N THR A 185 14.24 9.04 53.08
CA THR A 185 14.69 8.75 54.45
C THR A 185 14.18 9.84 55.35
N GLY A 186 13.60 9.48 56.49
CA GLY A 186 13.08 10.41 57.47
C GLY A 186 13.24 9.84 58.90
N LEU A 187 13.00 10.67 59.90
CA LEU A 187 13.04 10.26 61.28
C LEU A 187 11.80 9.43 61.64
N GLN A 188 11.91 8.64 62.69
CA GLN A 188 10.80 7.84 63.26
C GLN A 188 9.56 8.71 63.48
N GLY A 189 8.40 8.27 62.99
CA GLY A 189 7.13 8.98 63.09
C GLY A 189 6.96 10.14 62.07
N GLN A 190 7.98 10.48 61.31
CA GLN A 190 7.90 11.55 60.32
C GLN A 190 7.26 11.08 59.02
N VAL A 191 6.28 11.84 58.54
CA VAL A 191 5.68 11.63 57.21
C VAL A 191 6.72 11.88 56.11
N GLN A 192 6.78 11.00 55.13
CA GLN A 192 7.69 11.13 54.01
C GLN A 192 6.92 11.19 52.68
N THR A 193 7.41 11.96 51.76
CA THR A 193 6.83 12.10 50.41
C THR A 193 7.90 11.82 49.37
N GLY A 194 7.63 10.90 48.48
CA GLY A 194 8.49 10.54 47.35
C GLY A 194 7.74 10.60 46.03
N THR A 195 8.43 10.97 44.97
CA THR A 195 7.81 11.08 43.64
C THR A 195 8.55 10.18 42.64
N PRO A 196 8.10 8.93 42.45
CA PRO A 196 8.54 8.14 41.32
C PRO A 196 8.27 8.90 40.01
N THR A 197 9.17 8.77 39.06
CA THR A 197 9.02 9.49 37.79
C THR A 197 8.53 8.54 36.70
N PHE A 198 7.66 9.04 35.85
CA PHE A 198 7.11 8.32 34.67
C PHE A 198 7.40 9.12 33.43
N THR A 199 8.10 8.52 32.47
CA THR A 199 8.54 9.19 31.27
C THR A 199 7.91 8.55 30.04
N ALA A 200 7.31 9.35 29.18
CA ALA A 200 6.78 8.88 27.90
C ALA A 200 7.88 8.18 27.09
N GLY A 201 7.56 7.06 26.46
CA GLY A 201 8.47 6.34 25.59
C GLY A 201 8.79 7.10 24.29
N ASN A 202 7.86 7.99 23.89
CA ASN A 202 8.02 8.93 22.79
C ASN A 202 7.16 10.18 23.05
N PRO A 203 7.66 11.39 22.73
CA PRO A 203 6.90 12.63 22.90
C PRO A 203 5.56 12.69 22.17
N ASP A 204 5.42 11.98 21.04
CA ASP A 204 4.17 11.91 20.29
C ASP A 204 3.10 11.02 20.97
N VAL A 205 3.51 10.24 21.97
CA VAL A 205 2.62 9.39 22.81
C VAL A 205 2.88 9.72 24.29
N PRO A 206 2.40 10.89 24.77
CA PRO A 206 2.64 11.33 26.15
C PRO A 206 1.94 10.46 27.18
N MET A 207 2.34 10.60 28.45
CA MET A 207 1.58 10.03 29.56
C MET A 207 0.15 10.57 29.56
N ASN A 208 -0.82 9.74 29.94
CA ASN A 208 -2.22 10.15 29.94
C ASN A 208 -2.59 10.74 31.31
N ASP A 209 -2.47 12.05 31.42
CA ASP A 209 -2.77 12.79 32.66
C ASP A 209 -4.26 12.77 33.05
N ALA A 210 -5.15 12.34 32.13
CA ALA A 210 -6.56 12.15 32.47
C ALA A 210 -6.82 10.86 33.28
N VAL A 211 -5.84 9.96 33.32
CA VAL A 211 -5.89 8.72 34.15
C VAL A 211 -4.98 8.89 35.34
N PRO A 212 -5.55 9.03 36.57
CA PRO A 212 -4.74 9.21 37.78
C PRO A 212 -3.90 7.98 38.10
N ALA A 213 -2.73 8.22 38.70
CA ALA A 213 -1.87 7.15 39.17
C ALA A 213 -2.55 6.34 40.30
N THR A 214 -2.31 5.05 40.31
CA THR A 214 -2.79 4.12 41.33
C THR A 214 -1.66 3.18 41.75
N PHE A 215 -1.84 2.50 42.89
CA PHE A 215 -1.03 1.33 43.21
C PHE A 215 -1.38 0.17 42.27
N GLU A 216 -0.57 -0.89 42.30
CA GLU A 216 -0.69 -2.05 41.43
C GLU A 216 -2.07 -2.72 41.49
N ASP A 217 -2.70 -2.71 42.67
CA ASP A 217 -4.05 -3.25 42.92
C ASP A 217 -5.20 -2.31 42.49
N GLY A 218 -4.87 -1.15 41.88
CA GLY A 218 -5.83 -0.13 41.49
C GLY A 218 -6.28 0.80 42.62
N SER A 219 -5.79 0.60 43.86
CA SER A 219 -6.12 1.46 45.01
C SER A 219 -5.26 2.75 45.00
N THR A 220 -5.70 3.75 45.77
CA THR A 220 -4.92 4.98 46.04
C THR A 220 -4.42 5.03 47.49
N THR A 221 -4.78 4.06 48.29
CA THR A 221 -4.35 3.93 49.70
C THR A 221 -4.03 2.49 50.03
N LYS A 222 -2.85 2.26 50.60
CA LYS A 222 -2.39 0.92 51.03
C LYS A 222 -1.90 0.97 52.44
N LYS A 223 -2.53 0.22 53.33
CA LYS A 223 -2.10 0.06 54.74
C LYS A 223 -1.27 -1.21 54.87
N VAL A 224 -0.12 -1.10 55.56
CA VAL A 224 0.74 -2.21 55.93
C VAL A 224 0.83 -2.23 57.46
N ASP A 225 0.25 -3.25 58.07
CA ASP A 225 0.19 -3.37 59.55
C ASP A 225 1.60 -3.40 60.18
N GLY A 226 1.79 -2.62 61.21
CA GLY A 226 3.09 -2.47 61.91
C GLY A 226 4.10 -1.58 61.14
N VAL A 227 3.75 -1.07 59.98
CA VAL A 227 4.64 -0.24 59.12
C VAL A 227 4.06 1.16 58.95
N GLY A 228 2.88 1.27 58.36
CA GLY A 228 2.25 2.56 58.07
C GLY A 228 1.27 2.51 56.94
N THR A 229 0.92 3.69 56.43
CA THR A 229 -0.04 3.86 55.35
C THR A 229 0.59 4.64 54.20
N TYR A 230 0.45 4.13 52.97
CA TYR A 230 0.82 4.79 51.76
C TYR A 230 -0.42 5.37 51.09
N THR A 231 -0.30 6.57 50.52
CA THR A 231 -1.28 7.17 49.61
C THR A 231 -0.60 7.65 48.35
N VAL A 232 -1.25 7.51 47.19
CA VAL A 232 -0.74 8.02 45.93
C VAL A 232 -1.66 9.11 45.39
N ALA A 233 -1.06 10.24 45.02
CA ALA A 233 -1.74 11.33 44.34
C ALA A 233 -1.88 11.04 42.83
N ALA A 234 -2.74 11.80 42.13
CA ALA A 234 -3.01 11.61 40.70
C ALA A 234 -1.75 11.71 39.81
N ASP A 235 -0.75 12.47 40.23
CA ASP A 235 0.53 12.66 39.53
C ASP A 235 1.57 11.56 39.84
N GLY A 236 1.24 10.59 40.71
CA GLY A 236 2.15 9.51 41.12
C GLY A 236 2.96 9.84 42.36
N THR A 237 2.82 11.01 42.98
CA THR A 237 3.46 11.36 44.24
C THR A 237 2.91 10.48 45.37
N VAL A 238 3.80 9.80 46.05
CA VAL A 238 3.45 8.87 47.18
C VAL A 238 3.77 9.53 48.49
N THR A 239 2.80 9.53 49.41
CA THR A 239 2.97 9.92 50.82
C THR A 239 2.95 8.68 51.68
N PHE A 240 3.98 8.52 52.52
CA PHE A 240 4.09 7.47 53.48
C PHE A 240 3.93 8.06 54.91
N THR A 241 2.93 7.61 55.62
CA THR A 241 2.69 7.94 57.04
C THR A 241 3.05 6.72 57.87
N PRO A 242 4.23 6.69 58.52
CA PRO A 242 4.66 5.55 59.30
C PRO A 242 3.82 5.40 60.56
N GLU A 243 3.71 4.15 61.06
CA GLU A 243 3.28 3.96 62.46
C GLU A 243 4.34 4.53 63.41
N PRO A 244 3.94 5.11 64.57
CA PRO A 244 4.88 5.84 65.45
C PRO A 244 6.09 5.02 65.90
N SER A 245 5.95 3.70 66.00
CA SER A 245 7.01 2.79 66.49
C SER A 245 7.84 2.19 65.31
N PHE A 246 7.46 2.42 64.05
CA PHE A 246 8.14 1.80 62.94
C PHE A 246 9.53 2.42 62.68
N VAL A 247 10.53 1.55 62.54
CA VAL A 247 11.89 1.88 62.12
C VAL A 247 12.39 0.86 61.07
N GLY A 248 13.24 1.29 60.16
CA GLY A 248 13.83 0.43 59.16
C GLY A 248 13.29 0.70 57.74
N LYS A 249 13.59 -0.20 56.81
CA LYS A 249 13.12 -0.09 55.43
C LYS A 249 11.70 -0.64 55.34
N ALA A 250 10.79 0.17 54.81
CA ALA A 250 9.43 -0.25 54.53
C ALA A 250 9.39 -1.13 53.26
N PRO A 251 8.44 -2.08 53.14
CA PRO A 251 8.29 -2.94 51.96
C PRO A 251 7.84 -2.20 50.70
#